data_09861b81a78164b345ecfc9964b76c14
#
_entry.id   09861b81a78164b345ecfc9964b76c14
#
_cell.length_a   1.000
_cell.length_b   1.000
_cell.length_c   1.000
_cell.angle_alpha   90.00
_cell.angle_beta   90.00
_cell.angle_gamma   90.00
#
_symmetry.space_group_name_H-M   'P 1'
#
loop_
_entity.id
_entity.type
_entity.pdbx_description
1 polymer ?
#
loop_
_entity_poly.entity_id
_entity_poly.type
_entity_poly.pdbx_seq_one_letter_code
_entity_poly.pdbx_strand_id
1 'polypeptide(L)'
;MLVINKLKPFYIDRNNKELRMGNFKDTGKLLCYENENILSVFENIVTPISKKKLIDKVYTQTKINKVEIEETIQYLIEEGFIIEQEKYHQLIDNKNYNRQNLFFNMISDDFIVYNNSFENKKIMILGLGGIGSNAAIILSRAGFKNFILVDCDKVEISNLIRQFPYTSQDVGKLKTTCLYEKLKNDSNNISIVNKKIQSINDIEKEIIDADFILCTLDKPMRKIRRLINSICVLHKKPVLFCGFSEHVGMIGPFIVPGTTACLMCIEKEMLETPLNNVEIVPSFGPLCLLISSIAC
;
A
#
# COMPACT_ATOMS: atom_id res chain seq x y z
N MET A 1 21.64 -20.56 -1.48
CA MET A 1 22.86 -20.06 -2.16
C MET A 1 22.92 -18.56 -2.05
N LEU A 2 24.11 -17.96 -2.08
CA LEU A 2 24.33 -16.52 -1.97
C LEU A 2 24.38 -15.89 -3.36
N VAL A 3 23.81 -14.69 -3.50
CA VAL A 3 23.84 -13.86 -4.70
C VAL A 3 24.10 -12.41 -4.33
N ILE A 4 24.68 -11.63 -5.23
CA ILE A 4 24.73 -10.18 -5.08
C ILE A 4 23.30 -9.64 -5.13
N ASN A 5 22.98 -8.73 -4.24
CA ASN A 5 21.67 -8.05 -4.22
C ASN A 5 21.58 -7.05 -5.38
N LYS A 6 21.15 -7.53 -6.56
CA LYS A 6 20.93 -6.70 -7.75
C LYS A 6 19.58 -5.98 -7.76
N LEU A 7 18.80 -6.07 -6.68
CA LEU A 7 17.52 -5.38 -6.54
C LEU A 7 17.69 -3.89 -6.24
N LYS A 8 18.88 -3.52 -5.77
CA LYS A 8 19.30 -2.13 -5.58
C LYS A 8 20.48 -1.84 -6.51
N PRO A 9 20.58 -0.65 -7.11
CA PRO A 9 21.77 -0.25 -7.84
C PRO A 9 22.97 -0.27 -6.89
N PHE A 10 24.11 -0.79 -7.34
CA PHE A 10 25.34 -0.76 -6.58
C PHE A 10 26.49 -0.20 -7.42
N TYR A 11 27.44 0.38 -6.76
CA TYR A 11 28.59 1.01 -7.37
C TYR A 11 29.85 0.73 -6.52
N ILE A 12 30.95 0.41 -7.21
CA ILE A 12 32.26 0.17 -6.60
C ILE A 12 33.19 1.31 -7.02
N ASP A 13 33.62 2.12 -6.07
CA ASP A 13 34.65 3.12 -6.25
C ASP A 13 35.97 2.59 -5.69
N ARG A 14 36.84 2.14 -6.59
CA ARG A 14 38.17 1.59 -6.21
C ARG A 14 39.14 2.68 -5.76
N ASN A 15 38.98 3.92 -6.27
CA ASN A 15 39.85 5.03 -5.92
C ASN A 15 39.59 5.51 -4.49
N ASN A 16 38.32 5.61 -4.12
CA ASN A 16 37.92 6.04 -2.79
C ASN A 16 37.73 4.86 -1.83
N LYS A 17 37.91 3.62 -2.30
CA LYS A 17 37.68 2.38 -1.53
C LYS A 17 36.25 2.33 -0.94
N GLU A 18 35.27 2.56 -1.80
CA GLU A 18 33.86 2.60 -1.42
C GLU A 18 33.06 1.54 -2.19
N LEU A 19 32.19 0.84 -1.48
CA LEU A 19 31.12 0.02 -2.04
C LEU A 19 29.80 0.66 -1.64
N ARG A 20 29.05 1.13 -2.60
CA ARG A 20 27.74 1.80 -2.38
C ARG A 20 26.61 0.96 -2.93
N MET A 21 25.49 0.91 -2.17
CA MET A 21 24.23 0.35 -2.61
C MET A 21 23.11 1.39 -2.44
N GLY A 22 22.33 1.63 -3.50
CA GLY A 22 21.31 2.68 -3.55
C GLY A 22 21.84 4.00 -4.09
N ASN A 23 20.94 4.81 -4.64
CA ASN A 23 21.28 6.07 -5.33
C ASN A 23 21.23 7.30 -4.41
N PHE A 24 20.46 7.23 -3.33
CA PHE A 24 20.23 8.37 -2.45
C PHE A 24 21.07 8.28 -1.18
N LYS A 25 21.57 9.44 -0.72
CA LYS A 25 22.41 9.53 0.47
C LYS A 25 21.70 9.02 1.73
N ASP A 26 20.39 9.30 1.85
CA ASP A 26 19.60 8.98 3.04
C ASP A 26 19.08 7.54 3.07
N THR A 27 18.97 6.88 1.93
CA THR A 27 18.46 5.50 1.80
C THR A 27 19.49 4.53 1.26
N GLY A 28 20.62 5.03 0.79
CA GLY A 28 21.75 4.24 0.31
C GLY A 28 22.67 3.83 1.45
N LYS A 29 23.31 2.66 1.29
CA LYS A 29 24.37 2.20 2.18
C LYS A 29 25.71 2.45 1.53
N LEU A 30 26.65 2.97 2.30
CA LEU A 30 28.03 3.21 1.89
C LEU A 30 28.96 2.41 2.81
N LEU A 31 29.74 1.51 2.25
CA LEU A 31 30.80 0.81 2.94
C LEU A 31 32.15 1.36 2.47
N CYS A 32 32.88 1.98 3.39
CA CYS A 32 34.29 2.30 3.18
C CYS A 32 35.12 1.10 3.65
N TYR A 33 36.04 0.63 2.82
CA TYR A 33 36.87 -0.52 3.17
C TYR A 33 38.35 -0.17 3.16
N GLU A 34 39.04 -0.51 4.21
CA GLU A 34 40.49 -0.27 4.32
C GLU A 34 41.30 -1.37 3.60
N ASN A 35 40.82 -2.60 3.66
CA ASN A 35 41.42 -3.76 3.00
C ASN A 35 40.53 -4.28 1.85
N GLU A 36 41.09 -5.05 0.94
CA GLU A 36 40.39 -5.57 -0.23
C GLU A 36 39.51 -6.81 0.04
N ASN A 37 39.35 -7.22 1.30
CA ASN A 37 38.59 -8.41 1.66
C ASN A 37 37.15 -8.34 1.20
N ILE A 38 36.50 -7.17 1.42
CA ILE A 38 35.11 -6.90 1.01
C ILE A 38 34.97 -7.05 -0.50
N LEU A 39 35.84 -6.44 -1.28
CA LEU A 39 35.82 -6.55 -2.74
C LEU A 39 36.08 -7.96 -3.21
N SER A 40 37.06 -8.64 -2.61
CA SER A 40 37.42 -10.02 -2.97
C SER A 40 36.23 -10.97 -2.75
N VAL A 41 35.47 -10.82 -1.66
CA VAL A 41 34.24 -11.57 -1.42
C VAL A 41 33.18 -11.22 -2.46
N PHE A 42 32.90 -9.93 -2.63
CA PHE A 42 31.81 -9.44 -3.47
C PHE A 42 32.01 -9.82 -4.95
N GLU A 43 33.23 -9.62 -5.51
CA GLU A 43 33.54 -9.91 -6.91
C GLU A 43 33.56 -11.40 -7.23
N ASN A 44 33.71 -12.26 -6.22
CA ASN A 44 33.71 -13.71 -6.40
C ASN A 44 32.28 -14.30 -6.49
N ILE A 45 31.24 -13.51 -6.29
CA ILE A 45 29.84 -13.92 -6.44
C ILE A 45 29.34 -13.56 -7.86
N VAL A 46 29.89 -14.19 -8.88
CA VAL A 46 29.45 -13.97 -10.28
C VAL A 46 28.14 -14.69 -10.58
N THR A 47 27.97 -15.87 -10.02
CA THR A 47 26.76 -16.71 -10.12
C THR A 47 26.37 -17.17 -8.72
N PRO A 48 25.15 -17.70 -8.53
CA PRO A 48 24.74 -18.25 -7.24
C PRO A 48 25.76 -19.25 -6.69
N ILE A 49 26.26 -19.02 -5.47
CA ILE A 49 27.33 -19.78 -4.87
C ILE A 49 27.02 -20.16 -3.42
N SER A 50 27.40 -21.35 -2.97
CA SER A 50 27.27 -21.70 -1.56
C SER A 50 28.32 -20.99 -0.72
N LYS A 51 28.00 -20.65 0.53
CA LYS A 51 28.90 -19.96 1.47
C LYS A 51 30.25 -20.67 1.54
N LYS A 52 30.27 -22.01 1.67
CA LYS A 52 31.48 -22.82 1.72
C LYS A 52 32.34 -22.66 0.45
N LYS A 53 31.75 -22.79 -0.73
CA LYS A 53 32.48 -22.64 -2.00
C LYS A 53 33.02 -21.22 -2.17
N LEU A 54 32.29 -20.20 -1.72
CA LEU A 54 32.75 -18.81 -1.76
C LEU A 54 33.97 -18.62 -0.87
N ILE A 55 33.94 -19.12 0.37
CA ILE A 55 35.08 -19.07 1.29
C ILE A 55 36.31 -19.74 0.67
N ASP A 56 36.15 -20.95 0.13
CA ASP A 56 37.30 -21.70 -0.47
C ASP A 56 37.85 -20.97 -1.72
N LYS A 57 36.98 -20.37 -2.54
CA LYS A 57 37.37 -19.61 -3.73
C LYS A 57 38.17 -18.37 -3.37
N VAL A 58 37.67 -17.55 -2.44
CA VAL A 58 38.35 -16.33 -1.96
C VAL A 58 39.68 -16.69 -1.29
N TYR A 59 39.69 -17.71 -0.41
CA TYR A 59 40.94 -18.19 0.23
C TYR A 59 42.01 -18.61 -0.78
N THR A 60 41.62 -19.34 -1.82
CA THR A 60 42.57 -19.79 -2.84
C THR A 60 43.24 -18.63 -3.57
N GLN A 61 42.48 -17.56 -3.84
CA GLN A 61 42.95 -16.39 -4.57
C GLN A 61 43.78 -15.43 -3.70
N THR A 62 43.32 -15.18 -2.47
CA THR A 62 43.83 -14.07 -1.64
C THR A 62 44.72 -14.53 -0.48
N LYS A 63 44.59 -15.82 -0.06
CA LYS A 63 45.22 -16.37 1.16
C LYS A 63 44.74 -15.71 2.47
N ILE A 64 43.67 -14.93 2.43
CA ILE A 64 43.02 -14.35 3.63
C ILE A 64 42.52 -15.49 4.53
N ASN A 65 42.57 -15.32 5.84
CA ASN A 65 42.07 -16.31 6.79
C ASN A 65 40.57 -16.62 6.52
N LYS A 66 40.23 -17.92 6.51
CA LYS A 66 38.85 -18.37 6.26
C LYS A 66 37.84 -17.81 7.26
N VAL A 67 38.22 -17.60 8.51
CA VAL A 67 37.35 -16.98 9.52
C VAL A 67 37.02 -15.53 9.15
N GLU A 68 38.05 -14.77 8.75
CA GLU A 68 37.89 -13.38 8.33
C GLU A 68 37.01 -13.25 7.05
N ILE A 69 37.18 -14.19 6.10
CA ILE A 69 36.31 -14.26 4.92
C ILE A 69 34.85 -14.53 5.33
N GLU A 70 34.67 -15.44 6.29
CA GLU A 70 33.32 -15.78 6.77
C GLU A 70 32.61 -14.60 7.48
N GLU A 71 33.35 -13.88 8.33
CA GLU A 71 32.92 -12.67 8.98
C GLU A 71 32.54 -11.56 7.95
N THR A 72 33.39 -11.42 6.93
CA THR A 72 33.15 -10.47 5.83
C THR A 72 31.85 -10.83 5.06
N ILE A 73 31.65 -12.12 4.75
CA ILE A 73 30.40 -12.59 4.11
C ILE A 73 29.17 -12.28 4.99
N GLN A 74 29.28 -12.57 6.29
CA GLN A 74 28.21 -12.34 7.24
C GLN A 74 27.86 -10.85 7.31
N TYR A 75 28.86 -10.01 7.43
CA TYR A 75 28.70 -8.56 7.40
C TYR A 75 28.00 -8.04 6.12
N LEU A 76 28.43 -8.54 4.95
CA LEU A 76 27.80 -8.16 3.68
C LEU A 76 26.34 -8.65 3.56
N ILE A 77 25.98 -9.75 4.21
CA ILE A 77 24.60 -10.24 4.30
C ILE A 77 23.79 -9.33 5.21
N GLU A 78 24.29 -9.00 6.40
CA GLU A 78 23.61 -8.12 7.37
C GLU A 78 23.40 -6.72 6.79
N GLU A 79 24.37 -6.21 6.05
CA GLU A 79 24.24 -4.94 5.34
C GLU A 79 23.40 -5.03 4.05
N GLY A 80 23.01 -6.23 3.63
CA GLY A 80 22.12 -6.47 2.50
C GLY A 80 22.77 -6.33 1.12
N PHE A 81 24.10 -6.33 1.02
CA PHE A 81 24.84 -6.37 -0.25
C PHE A 81 24.78 -7.75 -0.91
N ILE A 82 24.72 -8.77 -0.07
CA ILE A 82 24.56 -10.18 -0.46
C ILE A 82 23.24 -10.66 0.15
N ILE A 83 22.47 -11.42 -0.60
CA ILE A 83 21.23 -12.04 -0.13
C ILE A 83 21.17 -13.52 -0.52
N GLU A 84 20.29 -14.26 0.12
CA GLU A 84 20.00 -15.62 -0.28
C GLU A 84 19.23 -15.65 -1.60
N GLN A 85 19.60 -16.57 -2.47
CA GLN A 85 18.95 -16.74 -3.79
C GLN A 85 17.45 -16.98 -3.65
N GLU A 86 17.01 -17.69 -2.63
CA GLU A 86 15.60 -17.96 -2.38
C GLU A 86 14.84 -16.65 -2.10
N LYS A 87 15.38 -15.80 -1.22
CA LYS A 87 14.82 -14.46 -0.96
C LYS A 87 14.79 -13.61 -2.22
N TYR A 88 15.83 -13.67 -3.04
CA TYR A 88 15.88 -12.98 -4.33
C TYR A 88 14.74 -13.42 -5.25
N HIS A 89 14.52 -14.74 -5.40
CA HIS A 89 13.44 -15.29 -6.23
C HIS A 89 12.05 -14.94 -5.70
N GLN A 90 11.83 -15.02 -4.40
CA GLN A 90 10.56 -14.62 -3.79
C GLN A 90 10.15 -13.18 -4.16
N LEU A 91 11.12 -12.27 -4.29
CA LEU A 91 10.87 -10.88 -4.63
C LEU A 91 10.56 -10.66 -6.12
N ILE A 92 11.14 -11.47 -7.03
CA ILE A 92 11.05 -11.22 -8.47
C ILE A 92 10.16 -12.18 -9.25
N ASP A 93 9.87 -13.38 -8.72
CA ASP A 93 9.16 -14.43 -9.47
C ASP A 93 7.66 -14.14 -9.62
N ASN A 94 7.06 -13.36 -8.72
CA ASN A 94 5.70 -12.89 -8.91
C ASN A 94 5.66 -11.73 -9.93
N LYS A 95 5.53 -12.09 -11.21
CA LYS A 95 5.59 -11.14 -12.33
C LYS A 95 4.58 -10.00 -12.25
N ASN A 96 3.45 -10.21 -11.60
CA ASN A 96 2.41 -9.18 -11.47
C ASN A 96 2.78 -8.10 -10.46
N TYR A 97 3.45 -8.48 -9.37
CA TYR A 97 3.73 -7.60 -8.23
C TYR A 97 5.21 -7.42 -7.93
N ASN A 98 6.13 -7.95 -8.77
CA ASN A 98 7.56 -7.89 -8.48
C ASN A 98 8.08 -6.47 -8.24
N ARG A 99 7.64 -5.47 -9.02
CA ARG A 99 8.06 -4.07 -8.82
C ARG A 99 7.54 -3.50 -7.51
N GLN A 100 6.31 -3.82 -7.16
CA GLN A 100 5.70 -3.43 -5.88
C GLN A 100 6.42 -4.11 -4.71
N ASN A 101 6.70 -5.42 -4.81
CA ASN A 101 7.44 -6.17 -3.82
C ASN A 101 8.84 -5.57 -3.58
N LEU A 102 9.52 -5.19 -4.67
CA LEU A 102 10.82 -4.52 -4.59
C LEU A 102 10.73 -3.17 -3.89
N PHE A 103 9.70 -2.37 -4.22
CA PHE A 103 9.48 -1.08 -3.58
C PHE A 103 9.28 -1.22 -2.07
N PHE A 104 8.44 -2.15 -1.66
CA PHE A 104 8.18 -2.37 -0.24
C PHE A 104 9.35 -3.00 0.51
N ASN A 105 10.12 -3.86 -0.15
CA ASN A 105 11.35 -4.39 0.43
C ASN A 105 12.44 -3.32 0.67
N MET A 106 12.32 -2.15 0.00
CA MET A 106 13.18 -1.00 0.32
C MET A 106 12.80 -0.33 1.65
N ILE A 107 11.55 -0.49 2.09
CA ILE A 107 11.00 0.15 3.30
C ILE A 107 11.08 -0.82 4.50
N SER A 108 10.82 -2.10 4.29
CA SER A 108 10.83 -3.13 5.34
C SER A 108 11.20 -4.49 4.78
N ASP A 109 12.11 -5.19 5.46
CA ASP A 109 12.49 -6.56 5.11
C ASP A 109 11.36 -7.58 5.31
N ASP A 110 10.38 -7.28 6.16
CA ASP A 110 9.24 -8.15 6.48
C ASP A 110 8.09 -8.03 5.48
N PHE A 111 8.21 -7.17 4.47
CA PHE A 111 7.12 -6.86 3.55
C PHE A 111 6.59 -8.06 2.75
N ILE A 112 7.41 -9.06 2.47
CA ILE A 112 6.98 -10.30 1.78
C ILE A 112 5.83 -10.97 2.55
N VAL A 113 5.87 -10.94 3.88
CA VAL A 113 4.83 -11.49 4.75
C VAL A 113 3.54 -10.68 4.63
N TYR A 114 3.65 -9.35 4.52
CA TYR A 114 2.49 -8.47 4.40
C TYR A 114 1.80 -8.57 3.04
N ASN A 115 2.53 -8.68 1.93
CA ASN A 115 1.94 -8.75 0.60
C ASN A 115 1.06 -9.99 0.41
N ASN A 116 1.46 -11.14 0.96
CA ASN A 116 0.66 -12.36 0.95
C ASN A 116 -0.62 -12.26 1.78
N SER A 117 -0.69 -11.31 2.72
CA SER A 117 -1.88 -11.09 3.55
C SER A 117 -2.96 -10.25 2.86
N PHE A 118 -2.62 -9.41 1.86
CA PHE A 118 -3.57 -8.52 1.19
C PHE A 118 -4.68 -9.27 0.46
N GLU A 119 -4.36 -10.41 -0.16
CA GLU A 119 -5.34 -11.21 -0.89
C GLU A 119 -6.48 -11.74 -0.01
N ASN A 120 -6.22 -11.93 1.28
CA ASN A 120 -7.19 -12.45 2.24
C ASN A 120 -7.97 -11.34 2.97
N LYS A 121 -7.55 -10.07 2.85
CA LYS A 121 -8.22 -8.96 3.52
C LYS A 121 -9.42 -8.48 2.72
N LYS A 122 -10.52 -8.24 3.43
CA LYS A 122 -11.78 -7.73 2.86
C LYS A 122 -11.91 -6.24 3.14
N ILE A 123 -11.87 -5.45 2.08
CA ILE A 123 -11.95 -3.99 2.14
C ILE A 123 -13.35 -3.53 1.81
N MET A 124 -13.97 -2.81 2.72
CA MET A 124 -15.25 -2.16 2.47
C MET A 124 -15.04 -0.72 2.04
N ILE A 125 -15.64 -0.32 0.92
CA ILE A 125 -15.61 1.05 0.42
C ILE A 125 -17.01 1.63 0.46
N LEU A 126 -17.20 2.60 1.34
CA LEU A 126 -18.45 3.34 1.54
C LEU A 126 -18.43 4.64 0.73
N GLY A 127 -19.24 4.69 -0.32
CA GLY A 127 -19.26 5.76 -1.32
C GLY A 127 -18.29 5.48 -2.48
N LEU A 128 -18.84 5.44 -3.70
CA LEU A 128 -18.09 5.18 -4.93
C LEU A 128 -18.03 6.41 -5.83
N GLY A 129 -17.87 7.58 -5.18
CA GLY A 129 -17.65 8.86 -5.83
C GLY A 129 -16.21 9.06 -6.31
N GLY A 130 -15.75 10.32 -6.38
CA GLY A 130 -14.42 10.68 -6.88
C GLY A 130 -13.25 10.04 -6.11
N ILE A 131 -13.41 9.81 -4.81
CA ILE A 131 -12.37 9.17 -3.99
C ILE A 131 -12.54 7.65 -4.01
N GLY A 132 -13.70 7.13 -3.59
CA GLY A 132 -13.88 5.70 -3.37
C GLY A 132 -13.79 4.86 -4.65
N SER A 133 -14.27 5.36 -5.81
CA SER A 133 -14.14 4.62 -7.06
C SER A 133 -12.68 4.49 -7.52
N ASN A 134 -11.89 5.56 -7.39
CA ASN A 134 -10.46 5.53 -7.70
C ASN A 134 -9.69 4.63 -6.72
N ALA A 135 -10.00 4.73 -5.41
CA ALA A 135 -9.39 3.89 -4.38
C ALA A 135 -9.65 2.40 -4.63
N ALA A 136 -10.85 2.01 -5.07
CA ALA A 136 -11.16 0.62 -5.39
C ALA A 136 -10.24 0.06 -6.50
N ILE A 137 -9.97 0.83 -7.55
CA ILE A 137 -9.05 0.43 -8.61
C ILE A 137 -7.61 0.33 -8.08
N ILE A 138 -7.15 1.35 -7.32
CA ILE A 138 -5.81 1.38 -6.76
C ILE A 138 -5.57 0.16 -5.86
N LEU A 139 -6.47 -0.11 -4.91
CA LEU A 139 -6.37 -1.25 -4.00
C LEU A 139 -6.41 -2.60 -4.73
N SER A 140 -7.28 -2.75 -5.72
CA SER A 140 -7.33 -3.98 -6.52
C SER A 140 -6.01 -4.22 -7.26
N ARG A 141 -5.42 -3.18 -7.85
CA ARG A 141 -4.13 -3.26 -8.54
C ARG A 141 -2.96 -3.47 -7.57
N ALA A 142 -3.09 -2.99 -6.32
CA ALA A 142 -2.11 -3.24 -5.27
C ALA A 142 -2.15 -4.67 -4.70
N GLY A 143 -3.16 -5.48 -5.06
CA GLY A 143 -3.22 -6.90 -4.69
C GLY A 143 -4.37 -7.28 -3.75
N PHE A 144 -5.20 -6.34 -3.32
CA PHE A 144 -6.43 -6.68 -2.58
C PHE A 144 -7.43 -7.36 -3.51
N LYS A 145 -8.04 -8.45 -3.04
CA LYS A 145 -8.91 -9.31 -3.85
C LYS A 145 -10.36 -9.36 -3.37
N ASN A 146 -10.64 -8.93 -2.15
CA ASN A 146 -11.98 -9.03 -1.57
C ASN A 146 -12.52 -7.64 -1.24
N PHE A 147 -13.68 -7.31 -1.80
CA PHE A 147 -14.29 -5.98 -1.66
C PHE A 147 -15.77 -6.05 -1.28
N ILE A 148 -16.20 -5.09 -0.48
CA ILE A 148 -17.61 -4.73 -0.28
C ILE A 148 -17.79 -3.31 -0.81
N LEU A 149 -18.51 -3.18 -1.92
CA LEU A 149 -18.73 -1.91 -2.60
C LEU A 149 -20.13 -1.37 -2.27
N VAL A 150 -20.19 -0.20 -1.65
CA VAL A 150 -21.45 0.38 -1.15
C VAL A 150 -21.68 1.74 -1.76
N ASP A 151 -22.74 1.86 -2.54
CA ASP A 151 -23.26 3.13 -3.08
C ASP A 151 -24.69 2.93 -3.59
N CYS A 152 -25.52 3.96 -3.57
CA CYS A 152 -26.88 3.89 -4.10
C CYS A 152 -27.07 4.71 -5.39
N ASP A 153 -26.03 5.45 -5.80
CA ASP A 153 -26.11 6.37 -6.92
C ASP A 153 -25.89 5.69 -8.27
N LYS A 154 -26.38 6.36 -9.31
CA LYS A 154 -26.05 6.08 -10.70
C LYS A 154 -24.90 6.96 -11.17
N VAL A 155 -24.22 6.52 -12.21
CA VAL A 155 -23.21 7.32 -12.90
C VAL A 155 -23.92 8.43 -13.68
N GLU A 156 -23.43 9.65 -13.50
CA GLU A 156 -23.91 10.85 -14.22
C GLU A 156 -22.78 11.42 -15.10
N ILE A 157 -23.12 12.16 -16.13
CA ILE A 157 -22.14 12.83 -17.01
C ILE A 157 -21.21 13.74 -16.19
N SER A 158 -21.76 14.47 -15.21
CA SER A 158 -21.02 15.35 -14.31
C SER A 158 -19.99 14.63 -13.44
N ASN A 159 -20.10 13.31 -13.32
CA ASN A 159 -19.16 12.49 -12.54
C ASN A 159 -17.85 12.21 -13.28
N LEU A 160 -17.88 12.15 -14.61
CA LEU A 160 -16.76 11.65 -15.43
C LEU A 160 -15.49 12.47 -15.30
N ILE A 161 -15.61 13.75 -14.94
CA ILE A 161 -14.46 14.65 -14.76
C ILE A 161 -13.59 14.31 -13.52
N ARG A 162 -14.09 13.47 -12.59
CA ARG A 162 -13.39 13.15 -11.33
C ARG A 162 -13.51 11.69 -10.87
N GLN A 163 -14.42 10.94 -11.44
CA GLN A 163 -14.64 9.52 -11.14
C GLN A 163 -14.08 8.70 -12.30
N PHE A 164 -12.74 8.68 -12.41
CA PHE A 164 -12.02 8.15 -13.57
C PHE A 164 -12.32 6.69 -13.96
N PRO A 165 -12.74 5.80 -13.04
CA PRO A 165 -13.14 4.45 -13.44
C PRO A 165 -14.37 4.41 -14.34
N TYR A 166 -15.24 5.42 -14.32
CA TYR A 166 -16.46 5.43 -15.13
C TYR A 166 -16.27 6.11 -16.48
N THR A 167 -17.01 5.62 -17.46
CA THR A 167 -16.99 6.12 -18.83
C THR A 167 -18.38 6.61 -19.27
N SER A 168 -18.48 7.23 -20.43
CA SER A 168 -19.78 7.63 -21.01
C SER A 168 -20.74 6.47 -21.20
N GLN A 169 -20.23 5.25 -21.40
CA GLN A 169 -21.06 4.04 -21.54
C GLN A 169 -21.67 3.57 -20.21
N ASP A 170 -21.18 4.08 -19.10
CA ASP A 170 -21.65 3.73 -17.75
C ASP A 170 -22.76 4.69 -17.26
N VAL A 171 -23.00 5.79 -17.96
CA VAL A 171 -24.01 6.78 -17.57
C VAL A 171 -25.39 6.14 -17.46
N GLY A 172 -26.08 6.42 -16.33
CA GLY A 172 -27.38 5.86 -15.99
C GLY A 172 -27.34 4.50 -15.27
N LYS A 173 -26.20 3.79 -15.25
CA LYS A 173 -26.03 2.53 -14.51
C LYS A 173 -25.64 2.80 -13.06
N LEU A 174 -25.89 1.83 -12.17
CA LEU A 174 -25.45 1.90 -10.78
C LEU A 174 -23.91 1.91 -10.69
N LYS A 175 -23.36 2.79 -9.87
CA LYS A 175 -21.91 2.90 -9.65
C LYS A 175 -21.29 1.58 -9.18
N THR A 176 -21.96 0.89 -8.26
CA THR A 176 -21.55 -0.42 -7.74
C THR A 176 -21.44 -1.46 -8.84
N THR A 177 -22.45 -1.55 -9.74
CA THR A 177 -22.44 -2.49 -10.86
C THR A 177 -21.33 -2.16 -11.85
N CYS A 178 -21.12 -0.89 -12.18
CA CYS A 178 -20.07 -0.47 -13.10
C CYS A 178 -18.69 -0.81 -12.54
N LEU A 179 -18.48 -0.57 -11.24
CA LEU A 179 -17.20 -0.84 -10.61
C LEU A 179 -16.95 -2.35 -10.43
N TYR A 180 -17.99 -3.11 -10.09
CA TYR A 180 -17.93 -4.58 -10.08
C TYR A 180 -17.43 -5.15 -11.41
N GLU A 181 -18.00 -4.72 -12.52
CA GLU A 181 -17.59 -5.17 -13.86
C GLU A 181 -16.11 -4.88 -14.17
N LYS A 182 -15.57 -3.79 -13.63
CA LYS A 182 -14.17 -3.40 -13.82
C LYS A 182 -13.20 -4.18 -12.93
N LEU A 183 -13.65 -4.65 -11.78
CA LEU A 183 -12.82 -5.33 -10.79
C LEU A 183 -12.91 -6.85 -10.85
N LYS A 184 -13.99 -7.42 -11.38
CA LYS A 184 -14.29 -8.86 -11.29
C LYS A 184 -13.22 -9.79 -11.84
N ASN A 185 -12.41 -9.33 -12.79
CA ASN A 185 -11.33 -10.14 -13.37
C ASN A 185 -10.05 -10.14 -12.52
N ASP A 186 -9.90 -9.15 -11.66
CA ASP A 186 -8.71 -8.95 -10.81
C ASP A 186 -8.98 -9.33 -9.35
N SER A 187 -10.24 -9.57 -8.98
CA SER A 187 -10.69 -9.79 -7.59
C SER A 187 -11.34 -11.15 -7.41
N ASN A 188 -11.20 -11.73 -6.22
CA ASN A 188 -11.72 -13.07 -5.92
C ASN A 188 -13.18 -13.01 -5.45
N ASN A 189 -13.52 -12.01 -4.64
CA ASN A 189 -14.84 -11.89 -4.03
C ASN A 189 -15.25 -10.42 -3.91
N ILE A 190 -16.31 -10.03 -4.62
CA ILE A 190 -16.85 -8.68 -4.58
C ILE A 190 -18.33 -8.75 -4.22
N SER A 191 -18.68 -8.18 -3.08
CA SER A 191 -20.08 -7.95 -2.70
C SER A 191 -20.48 -6.52 -3.05
N ILE A 192 -21.71 -6.32 -3.53
CA ILE A 192 -22.26 -4.99 -3.84
C ILE A 192 -23.50 -4.72 -3.00
N VAL A 193 -23.61 -3.49 -2.48
CA VAL A 193 -24.73 -3.02 -1.68
C VAL A 193 -25.28 -1.74 -2.29
N ASN A 194 -26.43 -1.86 -2.95
CA ASN A 194 -27.14 -0.76 -3.64
C ASN A 194 -28.19 -0.14 -2.72
N LYS A 195 -27.75 0.44 -1.60
CA LYS A 195 -28.67 0.93 -0.58
C LYS A 195 -28.20 2.26 -0.02
N LYS A 196 -29.17 3.15 0.20
CA LYS A 196 -28.92 4.37 0.96
C LYS A 196 -28.86 4.03 2.45
N ILE A 197 -27.75 4.39 3.08
CA ILE A 197 -27.54 4.14 4.51
C ILE A 197 -28.24 5.24 5.30
N GLN A 198 -29.20 4.87 6.14
CA GLN A 198 -29.96 5.78 7.01
C GLN A 198 -29.89 5.36 8.48
N SER A 199 -29.66 4.10 8.76
CA SER A 199 -29.60 3.51 10.09
C SER A 199 -28.47 2.47 10.21
N ILE A 200 -28.21 2.05 11.43
CA ILE A 200 -27.23 0.98 11.75
C ILE A 200 -27.57 -0.31 11.00
N ASN A 201 -28.85 -0.73 11.03
CA ASN A 201 -29.31 -1.97 10.42
C ASN A 201 -29.09 -2.03 8.89
N ASP A 202 -28.84 -0.89 8.26
CA ASP A 202 -28.63 -0.84 6.82
C ASP A 202 -27.28 -1.39 6.38
N ILE A 203 -26.27 -1.43 7.27
CA ILE A 203 -24.90 -1.68 6.88
C ILE A 203 -24.06 -2.44 7.94
N GLU A 204 -24.64 -2.69 9.13
CA GLU A 204 -23.91 -3.30 10.25
C GLU A 204 -23.31 -4.65 9.89
N LYS A 205 -24.07 -5.50 9.19
CA LYS A 205 -23.62 -6.84 8.78
C LYS A 205 -22.38 -6.76 7.89
N GLU A 206 -22.38 -5.86 6.95
CA GLU A 206 -21.28 -5.67 6.01
C GLU A 206 -20.04 -5.08 6.71
N ILE A 207 -20.24 -4.18 7.68
CA ILE A 207 -19.14 -3.64 8.49
C ILE A 207 -18.51 -4.76 9.34
N ILE A 208 -19.31 -5.64 9.94
CA ILE A 208 -18.80 -6.78 10.70
C ILE A 208 -17.97 -7.72 9.82
N ASP A 209 -18.39 -7.94 8.58
CA ASP A 209 -17.70 -8.83 7.62
C ASP A 209 -16.41 -8.23 7.03
N ALA A 210 -16.21 -6.91 7.12
CA ALA A 210 -15.03 -6.24 6.62
C ALA A 210 -13.84 -6.30 7.61
N ASP A 211 -12.61 -6.36 7.08
CA ASP A 211 -11.39 -6.17 7.87
C ASP A 211 -11.02 -4.69 8.02
N PHE A 212 -11.35 -3.89 7.01
CA PHE A 212 -11.06 -2.46 6.96
C PHE A 212 -12.14 -1.69 6.21
N ILE A 213 -12.47 -0.49 6.69
CA ILE A 213 -13.48 0.36 6.08
C ILE A 213 -12.85 1.65 5.57
N LEU A 214 -13.01 1.96 4.29
CA LEU A 214 -12.72 3.26 3.70
C LEU A 214 -14.06 4.01 3.53
N CYS A 215 -14.27 5.04 4.32
CA CYS A 215 -15.49 5.84 4.29
C CYS A 215 -15.26 7.14 3.52
N THR A 216 -15.86 7.24 2.34
CA THR A 216 -15.84 8.44 1.48
C THR A 216 -17.25 9.03 1.28
N LEU A 217 -18.21 8.63 2.13
CA LEU A 217 -19.55 9.18 2.12
C LEU A 217 -19.55 10.62 2.63
N ASP A 218 -20.25 11.49 1.89
CA ASP A 218 -20.35 12.91 2.18
C ASP A 218 -21.77 13.38 2.56
N LYS A 219 -22.81 12.62 2.22
CA LYS A 219 -24.22 13.00 2.46
C LYS A 219 -24.98 11.93 3.24
N PRO A 220 -25.79 12.36 4.24
CA PRO A 220 -25.81 13.68 4.86
C PRO A 220 -24.57 13.91 5.70
N MET A 221 -23.88 15.02 5.44
CA MET A 221 -22.64 15.39 6.11
C MET A 221 -22.77 15.27 7.65
N ARG A 222 -21.72 14.90 8.36
CA ARG A 222 -21.66 14.60 9.80
C ARG A 222 -22.54 13.41 10.24
N LYS A 223 -23.85 13.38 9.92
CA LYS A 223 -24.72 12.29 10.37
C LYS A 223 -24.24 10.91 9.91
N ILE A 224 -23.93 10.77 8.62
CA ILE A 224 -23.48 9.49 8.08
C ILE A 224 -22.12 9.09 8.66
N ARG A 225 -21.19 10.05 8.80
CA ARG A 225 -19.87 9.77 9.37
C ARG A 225 -19.97 9.36 10.85
N ARG A 226 -20.80 10.04 11.66
CA ARG A 226 -21.07 9.67 13.05
C ARG A 226 -21.70 8.28 13.17
N LEU A 227 -22.65 7.96 12.28
CA LEU A 227 -23.26 6.63 12.22
C LEU A 227 -22.23 5.54 11.96
N ILE A 228 -21.43 5.69 10.89
CA ILE A 228 -20.36 4.73 10.53
C ILE A 228 -19.33 4.63 11.66
N ASN A 229 -18.89 5.76 12.23
CA ASN A 229 -17.99 5.76 13.38
C ASN A 229 -18.54 4.93 14.54
N SER A 230 -19.82 5.11 14.90
CA SER A 230 -20.42 4.40 16.03
C SER A 230 -20.45 2.89 15.81
N ILE A 231 -20.79 2.44 14.59
CA ILE A 231 -20.81 1.03 14.24
C ILE A 231 -19.36 0.45 14.25
N CYS A 232 -18.42 1.16 13.65
CA CYS A 232 -17.01 0.73 13.60
C CYS A 232 -16.41 0.62 15.01
N VAL A 233 -16.69 1.58 15.89
CA VAL A 233 -16.22 1.53 17.30
C VAL A 233 -16.87 0.36 18.04
N LEU A 234 -18.18 0.15 17.88
CA LEU A 234 -18.93 -0.93 18.51
C LEU A 234 -18.35 -2.31 18.14
N HIS A 235 -18.07 -2.52 16.86
CA HIS A 235 -17.58 -3.80 16.33
C HIS A 235 -16.06 -3.87 16.20
N LYS A 236 -15.32 -2.91 16.77
CA LYS A 236 -13.85 -2.85 16.75
C LYS A 236 -13.26 -2.94 15.34
N LYS A 237 -13.90 -2.28 14.37
CA LYS A 237 -13.46 -2.27 12.96
C LYS A 237 -12.67 -1.00 12.65
N PRO A 238 -11.45 -1.12 12.08
CA PRO A 238 -10.68 0.05 11.67
C PRO A 238 -11.37 0.76 10.51
N VAL A 239 -11.41 2.10 10.58
CA VAL A 239 -12.02 2.93 9.55
C VAL A 239 -11.18 4.16 9.26
N LEU A 240 -10.98 4.43 7.96
CA LEU A 240 -10.39 5.67 7.47
C LEU A 240 -11.47 6.52 6.81
N PHE A 241 -11.62 7.75 7.27
CA PHE A 241 -12.50 8.72 6.64
C PHE A 241 -11.74 9.57 5.64
N CYS A 242 -12.28 9.72 4.43
CA CYS A 242 -11.72 10.58 3.41
C CYS A 242 -12.81 11.50 2.83
N GLY A 243 -12.40 12.65 2.33
CA GLY A 243 -13.32 13.61 1.73
C GLY A 243 -12.57 14.83 1.23
N PHE A 244 -13.35 15.81 0.82
CA PHE A 244 -12.83 17.15 0.54
C PHE A 244 -13.91 18.18 0.93
N SER A 245 -13.45 19.36 1.26
CA SER A 245 -14.32 20.53 1.48
C SER A 245 -13.71 21.69 0.71
N GLU A 246 -14.49 22.32 -0.15
CA GLU A 246 -14.04 23.39 -1.04
C GLU A 246 -12.83 22.94 -1.87
N HIS A 247 -11.63 23.46 -1.59
CA HIS A 247 -10.37 23.14 -2.27
C HIS A 247 -9.41 22.30 -1.42
N VAL A 248 -9.83 21.90 -0.21
CA VAL A 248 -9.00 21.14 0.75
C VAL A 248 -9.38 19.67 0.74
N GLY A 249 -8.41 18.82 0.45
CA GLY A 249 -8.52 17.37 0.61
C GLY A 249 -8.33 16.95 2.07
N MET A 250 -9.14 16.01 2.53
CA MET A 250 -9.10 15.48 3.89
C MET A 250 -8.85 13.97 3.86
N ILE A 251 -7.81 13.53 4.56
CA ILE A 251 -7.50 12.12 4.78
C ILE A 251 -7.42 11.94 6.30
N GLY A 252 -8.38 11.22 6.85
CA GLY A 252 -8.53 11.05 8.30
C GLY A 252 -9.91 11.53 8.81
N PRO A 253 -10.17 11.23 10.10
CA PRO A 253 -9.30 10.46 10.97
C PRO A 253 -9.18 8.98 10.55
N PHE A 254 -8.01 8.39 10.80
CA PHE A 254 -7.86 6.95 10.81
C PHE A 254 -8.13 6.45 12.22
N ILE A 255 -9.16 5.63 12.36
CA ILE A 255 -9.64 5.16 13.65
C ILE A 255 -9.37 3.67 13.77
N VAL A 256 -8.58 3.31 14.78
CA VAL A 256 -8.37 1.95 15.26
C VAL A 256 -9.02 1.87 16.64
N PRO A 257 -10.24 1.28 16.74
CA PRO A 257 -10.98 1.29 17.99
C PRO A 257 -10.21 0.66 19.15
N GLY A 258 -10.17 1.37 20.27
CA GLY A 258 -9.37 0.98 21.44
C GLY A 258 -7.91 1.46 21.43
N THR A 259 -7.42 1.97 20.28
CA THR A 259 -6.02 2.46 20.15
C THR A 259 -5.97 3.94 19.86
N THR A 260 -6.81 4.46 18.97
CA THR A 260 -6.86 5.87 18.59
C THR A 260 -8.13 6.55 19.07
N ALA A 261 -8.14 7.88 19.11
CA ALA A 261 -9.36 8.66 19.31
C ALA A 261 -10.37 8.41 18.19
N CYS A 262 -11.65 8.31 18.51
CA CYS A 262 -12.70 8.16 17.51
C CYS A 262 -13.17 9.53 17.00
N LEU A 263 -14.00 9.55 15.94
CA LEU A 263 -14.52 10.78 15.35
C LEU A 263 -15.26 11.64 16.37
N MET A 264 -16.02 11.04 17.28
CA MET A 264 -16.76 11.75 18.32
C MET A 264 -15.86 12.43 19.35
N CYS A 265 -14.66 11.88 19.62
CA CYS A 265 -13.67 12.51 20.49
C CYS A 265 -13.11 13.79 19.85
N ILE A 266 -12.86 13.75 18.54
CA ILE A 266 -12.32 14.87 17.76
C ILE A 266 -13.39 15.96 17.58
N GLU A 267 -14.62 15.58 17.27
CA GLU A 267 -15.70 16.53 17.00
C GLU A 267 -16.19 17.29 18.24
N LYS A 268 -15.90 16.81 19.46
CA LYS A 268 -16.21 17.56 20.70
C LYS A 268 -15.56 18.96 20.75
N GLU A 269 -14.42 19.09 20.08
CA GLU A 269 -13.66 20.35 20.03
C GLU A 269 -14.04 21.22 18.84
N MET A 270 -14.86 20.70 17.90
CA MET A 270 -15.29 21.45 16.72
C MET A 270 -16.58 22.20 16.99
N LEU A 271 -16.58 23.52 16.76
CA LEU A 271 -17.77 24.35 16.83
C LEU A 271 -18.87 23.81 15.91
N GLU A 272 -20.09 23.72 16.42
CA GLU A 272 -21.27 23.41 15.61
C GLU A 272 -21.62 24.62 14.72
N THR A 273 -20.96 24.73 13.59
CA THR A 273 -21.37 25.69 12.56
C THR A 273 -22.52 25.12 11.76
N PRO A 274 -23.64 25.84 11.59
CA PRO A 274 -24.70 25.44 10.68
C PRO A 274 -24.11 25.34 9.26
N LEU A 275 -24.19 24.16 8.65
CA LEU A 275 -23.79 24.02 7.26
C LEU A 275 -24.96 24.47 6.40
N ASN A 276 -24.80 25.57 5.67
CA ASN A 276 -25.74 26.01 4.66
C ASN A 276 -25.82 24.97 3.54
N ASN A 277 -27.01 24.79 2.97
CA ASN A 277 -27.22 23.93 1.83
C ASN A 277 -26.44 24.49 0.62
N VAL A 278 -25.41 23.81 0.20
CA VAL A 278 -24.68 24.09 -1.04
C VAL A 278 -25.29 23.22 -2.14
N GLU A 279 -25.83 23.84 -3.19
CA GLU A 279 -26.44 23.09 -4.30
C GLU A 279 -25.44 22.25 -5.07
N ILE A 280 -24.25 22.81 -5.32
CA ILE A 280 -23.16 22.14 -6.06
C ILE A 280 -21.89 22.21 -5.22
N VAL A 281 -21.36 21.05 -4.87
CA VAL A 281 -20.08 20.94 -4.18
C VAL A 281 -18.95 21.03 -5.21
N PRO A 282 -18.03 22.01 -5.11
CA PRO A 282 -16.85 22.06 -5.96
C PRO A 282 -16.05 20.76 -5.88
N SER A 283 -15.56 20.28 -7.01
CA SER A 283 -14.76 19.06 -7.02
C SER A 283 -13.75 19.08 -8.17
N PHE A 284 -12.55 18.56 -7.90
CA PHE A 284 -11.45 18.54 -8.84
C PHE A 284 -10.86 17.12 -8.92
N GLY A 285 -10.86 16.55 -10.13
CA GLY A 285 -10.46 15.16 -10.37
C GLY A 285 -9.06 14.81 -9.84
N PRO A 286 -8.01 15.60 -10.14
CA PRO A 286 -6.67 15.37 -9.61
C PRO A 286 -6.61 15.36 -8.07
N LEU A 287 -7.38 16.24 -7.39
CA LEU A 287 -7.45 16.23 -5.92
C LEU A 287 -8.09 14.93 -5.40
N CYS A 288 -9.17 14.48 -6.04
CA CYS A 288 -9.81 13.21 -5.69
C CYS A 288 -8.83 12.03 -5.85
N LEU A 289 -8.07 12.01 -6.94
CA LEU A 289 -7.07 10.97 -7.20
C LEU A 289 -5.92 11.00 -6.19
N LEU A 290 -5.43 12.19 -5.85
CA LEU A 290 -4.38 12.37 -4.82
C LEU A 290 -4.84 11.83 -3.46
N ILE A 291 -6.06 12.20 -3.03
CA ILE A 291 -6.65 11.69 -1.78
C ILE A 291 -6.75 10.16 -1.84
N SER A 292 -7.26 9.61 -2.95
CA SER A 292 -7.37 8.15 -3.12
C SER A 292 -6.01 7.45 -3.03
N SER A 293 -4.98 8.04 -3.65
CA SER A 293 -3.63 7.46 -3.66
C SER A 293 -2.94 7.48 -2.30
N ILE A 294 -3.19 8.50 -1.47
CA ILE A 294 -2.63 8.58 -0.12
C ILE A 294 -3.42 7.70 0.87
N ALA A 295 -4.72 7.52 0.63
CA ALA A 295 -5.60 6.71 1.48
C ALA A 295 -5.40 5.20 1.31
N CYS A 296 -4.81 4.77 0.19
CA CYS A 296 -4.53 3.37 -0.16
C CYS A 296 -3.10 2.96 0.17
#